data_4c240a25e85b8bd9cd4962220158e7b5
#
_entry.id   4c240a25e85b8bd9cd4962220158e7b5
#
_cell.length_a   1.000
_cell.length_b   1.000
_cell.length_c   1.000
_cell.angle_alpha   90.00
_cell.angle_beta   90.00
_cell.angle_gamma   90.00
#
_symmetry.space_group_name_H-M   'P 1'
#
loop_
_entity.id
_entity.type
_entity.pdbx_description
1 polymer ?
#
loop_
_entity_poly.entity_id
_entity_poly.type
_entity_poly.pdbx_seq_one_letter_code
_entity_poly.pdbx_strand_id
1 'polypeptide(L)'
;LKTCLIATDYTCSPSVKDSALDRYFIPAASLSGDFLGGGITPERLRACGIPVRRMFRSGVRKEDAKRAFGIPVDHRHLVMMCGSMGCGPIMSIARRIARALPADQDLTIVCGTNKQLFGRLSRRFCGVNNVHIRSYVKDMALLMDSADLYLTKPGGISVTEAASMRLPMVFIDAVSGCEEYNKDFFLRTGGAVTGQTPREIARTSLKLLSNE
;
A
#
# COMPACT_ATOMS: atom_id res chain seq x y z
N LEU A 1 2.10 -16.80 -32.49
CA LEU A 1 1.65 -15.81 -31.52
C LEU A 1 2.77 -15.61 -30.50
N LYS A 2 3.13 -14.36 -30.18
CA LYS A 2 4.09 -14.05 -29.09
C LYS A 2 3.36 -13.99 -27.77
N THR A 3 3.98 -14.58 -26.74
CA THR A 3 3.41 -14.72 -25.41
C THR A 3 4.28 -14.04 -24.37
N CYS A 4 3.69 -13.43 -23.34
CA CYS A 4 4.45 -12.85 -22.25
C CYS A 4 3.73 -12.98 -20.91
N LEU A 5 4.52 -12.96 -19.85
CA LEU A 5 4.05 -12.80 -18.47
C LEU A 5 4.47 -11.43 -17.96
N ILE A 6 3.59 -10.78 -17.21
CA ILE A 6 3.91 -9.60 -16.40
C ILE A 6 3.68 -9.98 -14.94
N ALA A 7 4.76 -10.06 -14.17
CA ALA A 7 4.64 -10.32 -12.74
C ALA A 7 4.01 -9.13 -12.01
N THR A 8 3.08 -9.41 -11.10
CA THR A 8 2.36 -8.41 -10.30
C THR A 8 2.70 -8.46 -8.81
N ASP A 9 3.62 -9.35 -8.45
CA ASP A 9 4.17 -9.51 -7.11
C ASP A 9 5.70 -9.60 -7.15
N TYR A 10 6.37 -9.25 -6.06
CA TYR A 10 7.83 -9.25 -5.94
C TYR A 10 8.39 -10.64 -5.65
N THR A 11 7.85 -11.62 -6.33
CA THR A 11 8.26 -13.02 -6.27
C THR A 11 7.89 -13.74 -7.56
N CYS A 12 8.53 -14.88 -7.81
CA CYS A 12 8.15 -15.80 -8.87
C CYS A 12 7.17 -16.84 -8.33
N SER A 13 5.95 -16.87 -8.83
CA SER A 13 5.01 -17.96 -8.52
C SER A 13 5.55 -19.29 -9.07
N PRO A 14 5.42 -20.40 -8.32
CA PRO A 14 5.90 -21.72 -8.78
C PRO A 14 5.43 -22.10 -10.20
N SER A 15 4.17 -21.82 -10.52
CA SER A 15 3.59 -22.12 -11.85
C SER A 15 4.23 -21.33 -13.01
N VAL A 16 4.95 -20.24 -12.72
CA VAL A 16 5.62 -19.45 -13.75
C VAL A 16 6.81 -20.24 -14.31
N LYS A 17 7.51 -21.02 -13.50
CA LYS A 17 8.68 -21.82 -13.91
C LYS A 17 8.30 -22.96 -14.86
N ASP A 18 7.06 -23.39 -14.83
CA ASP A 18 6.54 -24.44 -15.71
C ASP A 18 6.01 -23.86 -17.04
N SER A 19 6.02 -22.54 -17.19
CA SER A 19 5.56 -21.87 -18.41
C SER A 19 6.68 -21.72 -19.45
N ALA A 20 6.33 -21.82 -20.73
CA ALA A 20 7.27 -21.68 -21.85
C ALA A 20 6.96 -20.42 -22.69
N LEU A 21 6.96 -19.25 -22.06
CA LEU A 21 6.62 -17.99 -22.71
C LEU A 21 7.84 -17.32 -23.38
N ASP A 22 7.56 -16.46 -24.37
CA ASP A 22 8.62 -15.73 -25.09
C ASP A 22 9.32 -14.68 -24.24
N ARG A 23 8.59 -14.04 -23.29
CA ARG A 23 9.11 -12.97 -22.42
C ARG A 23 8.48 -12.99 -21.03
N TYR A 24 9.28 -12.59 -20.05
CA TYR A 24 8.87 -12.43 -18.65
C TYR A 24 9.28 -11.03 -18.18
N PHE A 25 8.29 -10.20 -17.89
CA PHE A 25 8.49 -8.85 -17.31
C PHE A 25 8.43 -8.97 -15.81
N ILE A 26 9.54 -8.65 -15.14
CA ILE A 26 9.72 -8.87 -13.70
C ILE A 26 9.84 -7.54 -12.94
N PRO A 27 9.52 -7.53 -11.63
CA PRO A 27 9.44 -6.30 -10.85
C PRO A 27 10.78 -5.58 -10.70
N ALA A 28 11.87 -6.33 -10.49
CA ALA A 28 13.19 -5.76 -10.25
C ALA A 28 14.29 -6.71 -10.71
N ALA A 29 15.44 -6.16 -11.13
CA ALA A 29 16.60 -6.94 -11.55
C ALA A 29 17.15 -7.83 -10.42
N SER A 30 17.06 -7.39 -9.17
CA SER A 30 17.47 -8.17 -7.99
C SER A 30 16.69 -9.46 -7.78
N LEU A 31 15.53 -9.60 -8.42
CA LEU A 31 14.67 -10.80 -8.37
C LEU A 31 14.91 -11.76 -9.54
N SER A 32 15.85 -11.45 -10.45
CA SER A 32 16.09 -12.30 -11.64
C SER A 32 16.40 -13.75 -11.28
N GLY A 33 17.16 -13.97 -10.19
CA GLY A 33 17.49 -15.32 -9.71
C GLY A 33 16.27 -16.16 -9.36
N ASP A 34 15.22 -15.55 -8.83
CA ASP A 34 13.98 -16.25 -8.44
C ASP A 34 13.20 -16.74 -9.67
N PHE A 35 13.36 -16.06 -10.82
CA PHE A 35 12.66 -16.38 -12.05
C PHE A 35 13.46 -17.34 -12.95
N LEU A 36 14.76 -17.49 -12.75
CA LEU A 36 15.58 -18.39 -13.56
C LEU A 36 15.29 -19.87 -13.23
N GLY A 37 15.46 -20.73 -14.23
CA GLY A 37 15.18 -22.18 -14.14
C GLY A 37 13.85 -22.57 -14.80
N GLY A 38 13.56 -23.85 -14.89
CA GLY A 38 12.36 -24.37 -15.55
C GLY A 38 12.24 -23.99 -17.05
N GLY A 39 13.37 -23.69 -17.72
CA GLY A 39 13.37 -23.23 -19.12
C GLY A 39 13.31 -21.72 -19.30
N ILE A 40 13.27 -20.95 -18.22
CA ILE A 40 13.37 -19.48 -18.27
C ILE A 40 14.86 -19.11 -18.27
N THR A 41 15.29 -18.46 -19.36
CA THR A 41 16.68 -18.01 -19.54
C THR A 41 16.80 -16.50 -19.33
N PRO A 42 18.03 -15.95 -19.04
CA PRO A 42 18.22 -14.52 -18.83
C PRO A 42 17.75 -13.65 -20.00
N GLU A 43 17.88 -14.15 -21.23
CA GLU A 43 17.49 -13.40 -22.44
C GLU A 43 15.96 -13.20 -22.53
N ARG A 44 15.18 -14.03 -21.86
CA ARG A 44 13.71 -13.93 -21.80
C ARG A 44 13.24 -12.99 -20.69
N LEU A 45 14.09 -12.66 -19.71
CA LEU A 45 13.76 -11.77 -18.61
C LEU A 45 13.91 -10.29 -18.99
N ARG A 46 12.99 -9.46 -18.50
CA ARG A 46 13.05 -7.99 -18.58
C ARG A 46 12.61 -7.39 -17.26
N ALA A 47 13.56 -6.82 -16.52
CA ALA A 47 13.27 -6.07 -15.29
C ALA A 47 12.78 -4.67 -15.66
N CYS A 48 11.50 -4.42 -15.54
CA CYS A 48 10.88 -3.15 -15.93
C CYS A 48 9.93 -2.56 -14.88
N GLY A 49 9.80 -3.20 -13.72
CA GLY A 49 8.84 -2.84 -12.69
C GLY A 49 7.46 -3.45 -12.92
N ILE A 50 6.59 -3.34 -11.92
CA ILE A 50 5.17 -3.67 -12.04
C ILE A 50 4.45 -2.49 -12.68
N PRO A 51 3.65 -2.68 -13.74
CA PRO A 51 2.90 -1.60 -14.37
C PRO A 51 1.89 -0.98 -13.40
N VAL A 52 1.91 0.33 -13.27
CA VAL A 52 0.92 1.09 -12.50
C VAL A 52 0.06 1.93 -13.43
N ARG A 53 -1.18 2.18 -12.99
CA ARG A 53 -2.09 3.05 -13.73
C ARG A 53 -1.52 4.46 -13.85
N ARG A 54 -1.78 5.11 -14.97
CA ARG A 54 -1.21 6.41 -15.31
C ARG A 54 -1.49 7.50 -14.26
N MET A 55 -2.65 7.44 -13.60
CA MET A 55 -3.03 8.37 -12.55
C MET A 55 -2.08 8.37 -11.34
N PHE A 56 -1.37 7.29 -11.04
CA PHE A 56 -0.37 7.23 -9.98
C PHE A 56 1.01 7.81 -10.36
N ARG A 57 1.12 8.42 -11.52
CA ARG A 57 2.35 9.08 -12.02
C ARG A 57 2.18 10.57 -12.24
N SER A 58 0.95 11.06 -12.34
CA SER A 58 0.65 12.44 -12.75
C SER A 58 0.79 13.47 -11.64
N GLY A 59 0.76 13.04 -10.38
CA GLY A 59 0.93 13.87 -9.19
C GLY A 59 0.08 15.15 -9.19
N VAL A 60 -0.92 15.21 -8.34
CA VAL A 60 -1.60 16.46 -8.01
C VAL A 60 -0.82 17.12 -6.87
N ARG A 61 -0.76 18.44 -6.80
CA ARG A 61 -0.14 19.11 -5.65
C ARG A 61 -0.83 18.65 -4.36
N LYS A 62 -0.03 18.36 -3.34
CA LYS A 62 -0.51 17.80 -2.06
C LYS A 62 -1.60 18.68 -1.42
N GLU A 63 -1.45 19.98 -1.50
CA GLU A 63 -2.41 20.94 -0.95
C GLU A 63 -3.77 20.86 -1.66
N ASP A 64 -3.78 20.71 -2.98
CA ASP A 64 -5.00 20.58 -3.77
C ASP A 64 -5.68 19.22 -3.50
N ALA A 65 -4.89 18.17 -3.39
CA ALA A 65 -5.37 16.86 -3.02
C ALA A 65 -5.96 16.84 -1.59
N LYS A 66 -5.32 17.48 -0.62
CA LYS A 66 -5.86 17.63 0.75
C LYS A 66 -7.19 18.37 0.74
N ARG A 67 -7.29 19.52 0.04
CA ARG A 67 -8.55 20.26 -0.09
C ARG A 67 -9.69 19.43 -0.67
N ALA A 68 -9.40 18.60 -1.70
CA ALA A 68 -10.39 17.72 -2.31
C ALA A 68 -11.00 16.70 -1.34
N PHE A 69 -10.25 16.32 -0.31
CA PHE A 69 -10.71 15.38 0.73
C PHE A 69 -11.15 16.05 2.03
N GLY A 70 -11.09 17.39 2.12
CA GLY A 70 -11.45 18.15 3.31
C GLY A 70 -10.42 18.05 4.44
N ILE A 71 -9.15 17.81 4.09
CA ILE A 71 -8.03 17.78 5.01
C ILE A 71 -7.39 19.19 5.05
N PRO A 72 -7.13 19.78 6.21
CA PRO A 72 -6.39 21.03 6.30
C PRO A 72 -5.00 20.90 5.66
N VAL A 73 -4.59 21.93 4.92
CA VAL A 73 -3.36 21.85 4.10
C VAL A 73 -2.08 21.77 4.94
N ASP A 74 -2.11 22.31 6.13
CA ASP A 74 -1.04 22.33 7.14
C ASP A 74 -1.00 21.05 8.00
N HIS A 75 -2.05 20.24 8.00
CA HIS A 75 -2.07 18.97 8.74
C HIS A 75 -1.27 17.87 8.03
N ARG A 76 -0.63 16.99 8.82
CA ARG A 76 -0.11 15.72 8.30
C ARG A 76 -1.26 14.73 8.07
N HIS A 77 -1.21 13.99 6.98
CA HIS A 77 -2.29 13.10 6.59
C HIS A 77 -1.83 11.63 6.49
N LEU A 78 -2.43 10.79 7.32
CA LEU A 78 -2.25 9.35 7.32
C LEU A 78 -3.42 8.68 6.60
N VAL A 79 -3.16 7.92 5.55
CA VAL A 79 -4.17 7.11 4.87
C VAL A 79 -3.99 5.64 5.22
N MET A 80 -5.05 4.98 5.67
CA MET A 80 -5.08 3.56 5.99
C MET A 80 -6.03 2.81 5.05
N MET A 81 -5.53 1.78 4.35
CA MET A 81 -6.35 0.91 3.51
C MET A 81 -5.79 -0.52 3.50
N CYS A 82 -6.60 -1.50 3.87
CA CYS A 82 -6.21 -2.92 3.91
C CYS A 82 -6.91 -3.74 2.82
N GLY A 83 -6.58 -3.41 1.56
CA GLY A 83 -7.18 -4.04 0.40
C GLY A 83 -8.67 -3.70 0.21
N SER A 84 -9.26 -4.15 -0.89
CA SER A 84 -10.66 -3.85 -1.25
C SER A 84 -11.69 -4.41 -0.25
N MET A 85 -11.35 -5.48 0.46
CA MET A 85 -12.23 -6.13 1.45
C MET A 85 -11.94 -5.71 2.90
N GLY A 86 -10.92 -4.89 3.16
CA GLY A 86 -10.60 -4.41 4.51
C GLY A 86 -10.25 -5.54 5.49
N CYS A 87 -9.20 -6.30 5.22
CA CYS A 87 -8.71 -7.38 6.08
C CYS A 87 -7.70 -6.89 7.11
N GLY A 88 -7.47 -7.69 8.18
CA GLY A 88 -6.48 -7.44 9.22
C GLY A 88 -7.03 -6.70 10.45
N PRO A 89 -6.16 -6.34 11.42
CA PRO A 89 -6.54 -5.77 12.70
C PRO A 89 -6.83 -4.25 12.63
N ILE A 90 -7.49 -3.79 11.55
CA ILE A 90 -7.75 -2.37 11.24
C ILE A 90 -8.34 -1.62 12.42
N MET A 91 -9.40 -2.17 13.05
CA MET A 91 -10.08 -1.53 14.18
C MET A 91 -9.13 -1.29 15.37
N SER A 92 -8.27 -2.27 15.67
CA SER A 92 -7.32 -2.17 16.78
C SER A 92 -6.26 -1.11 16.52
N ILE A 93 -5.71 -1.06 15.30
CA ILE A 93 -4.71 -0.09 14.89
C ILE A 93 -5.32 1.31 14.85
N ALA A 94 -6.47 1.47 14.19
CA ALA A 94 -7.19 2.74 14.08
C ALA A 94 -7.50 3.37 15.45
N ARG A 95 -7.98 2.55 16.40
CA ARG A 95 -8.26 3.02 17.77
C ARG A 95 -7.01 3.52 18.50
N ARG A 96 -5.86 2.87 18.27
CA ARG A 96 -4.59 3.26 18.91
C ARG A 96 -4.04 4.53 18.29
N ILE A 97 -4.08 4.65 16.97
CA ILE A 97 -3.68 5.86 16.26
C ILE A 97 -4.58 7.03 16.70
N ALA A 98 -5.89 6.91 16.56
CA ALA A 98 -6.84 7.98 16.87
C ALA A 98 -6.76 8.50 18.33
N ARG A 99 -6.33 7.66 19.29
CA ARG A 99 -6.14 8.08 20.69
C ARG A 99 -4.91 8.95 20.91
N ALA A 100 -3.92 8.84 20.06
CA ALA A 100 -2.64 9.51 20.18
C ALA A 100 -2.36 10.47 19.02
N LEU A 101 -3.31 10.60 18.09
CA LEU A 101 -3.21 11.47 16.93
C LEU A 101 -3.30 12.93 17.36
N PRO A 102 -2.28 13.76 17.13
CA PRO A 102 -2.30 15.18 17.40
C PRO A 102 -3.40 15.90 16.62
N ALA A 103 -3.77 17.11 17.07
CA ALA A 103 -4.84 17.89 16.46
C ALA A 103 -4.51 18.38 15.03
N ASP A 104 -3.24 18.52 14.72
CA ASP A 104 -2.69 18.89 13.41
C ASP A 104 -2.39 17.69 12.49
N GLN A 105 -2.93 16.52 12.83
CA GLN A 105 -2.80 15.31 12.04
C GLN A 105 -4.16 14.67 11.78
N ASP A 106 -4.36 14.17 10.57
CA ASP A 106 -5.59 13.51 10.13
C ASP A 106 -5.37 12.05 9.77
N LEU A 107 -6.36 11.22 10.08
CA LEU A 107 -6.42 9.81 9.70
C LEU A 107 -7.61 9.55 8.77
N THR A 108 -7.35 9.18 7.53
CA THR A 108 -8.39 8.64 6.63
C THR A 108 -8.32 7.12 6.59
N ILE A 109 -9.46 6.45 6.84
CA ILE A 109 -9.57 4.99 6.75
C ILE A 109 -10.48 4.62 5.59
N VAL A 110 -9.94 3.90 4.60
CA VAL A 110 -10.68 3.41 3.44
C VAL A 110 -11.10 1.97 3.67
N CYS A 111 -12.41 1.73 3.68
CA CYS A 111 -13.00 0.42 3.95
C CYS A 111 -13.25 -0.40 2.67
N GLY A 112 -13.10 0.21 1.48
CA GLY A 112 -13.38 -0.42 0.21
C GLY A 112 -14.85 -0.88 0.11
N THR A 113 -15.06 -2.12 -0.26
CA THR A 113 -16.40 -2.74 -0.39
C THR A 113 -16.94 -3.30 0.93
N ASN A 114 -16.17 -3.26 2.02
CA ASN A 114 -16.57 -3.80 3.32
C ASN A 114 -17.54 -2.87 4.07
N LYS A 115 -18.84 -3.00 3.78
CA LYS A 115 -19.89 -2.20 4.39
C LYS A 115 -19.98 -2.40 5.93
N GLN A 116 -19.68 -3.61 6.41
CA GLN A 116 -19.72 -3.91 7.85
C GLN A 116 -18.60 -3.17 8.59
N LEU A 117 -17.38 -3.20 8.05
CA LEU A 117 -16.25 -2.45 8.60
C LEU A 117 -16.54 -0.95 8.58
N PHE A 118 -17.04 -0.43 7.47
CA PHE A 118 -17.44 0.98 7.33
C PHE A 118 -18.43 1.38 8.45
N GLY A 119 -19.53 0.64 8.64
CA GLY A 119 -20.52 0.96 9.66
C GLY A 119 -19.97 0.88 11.09
N ARG A 120 -19.06 -0.07 11.38
CA ARG A 120 -18.41 -0.19 12.70
C ARG A 120 -17.47 0.98 12.97
N LEU A 121 -16.64 1.36 11.99
CA LEU A 121 -15.69 2.48 12.12
C LEU A 121 -16.42 3.82 12.20
N SER A 122 -17.43 4.06 11.37
CA SER A 122 -18.23 5.30 11.38
C SER A 122 -18.91 5.51 12.73
N ARG A 123 -19.50 4.47 13.32
CA ARG A 123 -20.09 4.55 14.68
C ARG A 123 -19.03 4.79 15.75
N ARG A 124 -17.86 4.14 15.60
CA ARG A 124 -16.79 4.23 16.62
C ARG A 124 -16.11 5.60 16.66
N PHE A 125 -15.99 6.25 15.52
CA PHE A 125 -15.32 7.54 15.38
C PHE A 125 -16.28 8.71 15.09
N CYS A 126 -17.58 8.52 15.35
CA CYS A 126 -18.55 9.59 15.27
C CYS A 126 -18.14 10.75 16.20
N GLY A 127 -18.09 11.97 15.66
CA GLY A 127 -17.68 13.16 16.41
C GLY A 127 -16.17 13.33 16.63
N VAL A 128 -15.32 12.48 16.06
CA VAL A 128 -13.86 12.67 16.05
C VAL A 128 -13.46 13.41 14.80
N ASN A 129 -13.12 14.69 14.90
CA ASN A 129 -13.00 15.62 13.76
C ASN A 129 -11.84 15.26 12.80
N ASN A 130 -10.74 14.73 13.31
CA ASN A 130 -9.55 14.40 12.54
C ASN A 130 -9.44 12.91 12.15
N VAL A 131 -10.58 12.16 12.19
CA VAL A 131 -10.68 10.77 11.73
C VAL A 131 -11.79 10.64 10.69
N HIS A 132 -11.40 10.36 9.45
CA HIS A 132 -12.30 10.32 8.29
C HIS A 132 -12.52 8.88 7.84
N ILE A 133 -13.76 8.40 7.87
CA ILE A 133 -14.11 7.05 7.41
C ILE A 133 -14.68 7.13 6.01
N ARG A 134 -14.06 6.43 5.07
CA ARG A 134 -14.49 6.36 3.67
C ARG A 134 -14.86 4.91 3.31
N SER A 135 -15.89 4.76 2.53
CA SER A 135 -16.25 3.48 1.91
C SER A 135 -15.30 3.19 0.73
N TYR A 136 -15.81 3.03 -0.46
CA TYR A 136 -15.03 2.93 -1.68
C TYR A 136 -14.59 4.33 -2.15
N VAL A 137 -13.29 4.49 -2.44
CA VAL A 137 -12.73 5.71 -3.02
C VAL A 137 -12.41 5.44 -4.48
N LYS A 138 -13.04 6.17 -5.38
CA LYS A 138 -12.88 6.01 -6.83
C LYS A 138 -11.49 6.49 -7.28
N ASP A 139 -11.05 7.62 -6.76
CA ASP A 139 -9.75 8.23 -7.08
C ASP A 139 -8.78 8.03 -5.92
N MET A 140 -8.20 6.82 -5.87
CA MET A 140 -7.18 6.48 -4.87
C MET A 140 -5.87 7.22 -5.12
N ALA A 141 -5.54 7.56 -6.35
CA ALA A 141 -4.32 8.31 -6.64
C ALA A 141 -4.40 9.70 -6.01
N LEU A 142 -5.50 10.41 -6.19
CA LEU A 142 -5.72 11.71 -5.55
C LEU A 142 -5.70 11.63 -4.02
N LEU A 143 -6.28 10.56 -3.42
CA LEU A 143 -6.19 10.35 -1.98
C LEU A 143 -4.76 10.08 -1.53
N MET A 144 -3.98 9.31 -2.28
CA MET A 144 -2.57 9.07 -2.00
C MET A 144 -1.71 10.33 -2.18
N ASP A 145 -2.02 11.21 -3.14
CA ASP A 145 -1.36 12.52 -3.29
C ASP A 145 -1.55 13.41 -2.05
N SER A 146 -2.69 13.29 -1.35
CA SER A 146 -2.94 14.04 -0.11
C SER A 146 -2.19 13.49 1.11
N ALA A 147 -1.67 12.24 1.03
CA ALA A 147 -1.09 11.54 2.16
C ALA A 147 0.40 11.88 2.39
N ASP A 148 0.81 11.83 3.64
CA ASP A 148 2.20 11.86 4.09
C ASP A 148 2.70 10.47 4.47
N LEU A 149 1.77 9.56 4.82
CA LEU A 149 2.07 8.17 5.18
C LEU A 149 0.91 7.25 4.76
N TYR A 150 1.23 6.06 4.28
CA TYR A 150 0.25 5.05 3.85
C TYR A 150 0.36 3.77 4.67
N LEU A 151 -0.70 3.43 5.40
CA LEU A 151 -0.83 2.14 6.09
C LEU A 151 -1.59 1.17 5.20
N THR A 152 -0.95 0.07 4.85
CA THR A 152 -1.57 -0.92 3.95
C THR A 152 -1.05 -2.33 4.21
N LYS A 153 -1.69 -3.31 3.62
CA LYS A 153 -1.10 -4.63 3.47
C LYS A 153 -0.18 -4.66 2.22
N PRO A 154 0.83 -5.55 2.18
CA PRO A 154 1.83 -5.55 1.12
C PRO A 154 1.35 -6.25 -0.17
N GLY A 155 0.20 -5.84 -0.71
CA GLY A 155 -0.30 -6.33 -2.01
C GLY A 155 0.46 -5.70 -3.17
N GLY A 156 1.02 -6.49 -4.08
CA GLY A 156 2.00 -6.09 -5.10
C GLY A 156 1.61 -4.83 -5.89
N ILE A 157 0.39 -4.76 -6.40
CA ILE A 157 -0.08 -3.58 -7.16
C ILE A 157 -0.16 -2.33 -6.26
N SER A 158 -0.81 -2.43 -5.10
CA SER A 158 -1.04 -1.27 -4.23
C SER A 158 0.25 -0.67 -3.69
N VAL A 159 1.22 -1.52 -3.30
CA VAL A 159 2.53 -1.04 -2.81
C VAL A 159 3.37 -0.44 -3.93
N THR A 160 3.24 -0.96 -5.16
CA THR A 160 3.92 -0.38 -6.33
C THR A 160 3.32 0.97 -6.71
N GLU A 161 1.99 1.12 -6.62
CA GLU A 161 1.30 2.40 -6.81
C GLU A 161 1.81 3.43 -5.80
N ALA A 162 1.87 3.09 -4.50
CA ALA A 162 2.39 3.96 -3.46
C ALA A 162 3.88 4.31 -3.67
N ALA A 163 4.71 3.32 -4.00
CA ALA A 163 6.14 3.52 -4.27
C ALA A 163 6.37 4.44 -5.48
N SER A 164 5.55 4.33 -6.54
CA SER A 164 5.66 5.20 -7.72
C SER A 164 5.33 6.67 -7.39
N MET A 165 4.55 6.91 -6.35
CA MET A 165 4.24 8.23 -5.79
C MET A 165 5.23 8.68 -4.70
N ARG A 166 6.24 7.88 -4.39
CA ARG A 166 7.21 8.13 -3.30
C ARG A 166 6.54 8.28 -1.94
N LEU A 167 5.40 7.63 -1.74
CA LEU A 167 4.64 7.67 -0.51
C LEU A 167 5.21 6.64 0.48
N PRO A 168 5.72 7.04 1.66
CA PRO A 168 6.22 6.12 2.68
C PRO A 168 5.11 5.17 3.15
N MET A 169 5.49 3.91 3.44
CA MET A 169 4.53 2.88 3.80
C MET A 169 4.80 2.26 5.17
N VAL A 170 3.72 1.94 5.88
CA VAL A 170 3.75 1.03 7.03
C VAL A 170 2.87 -0.18 6.70
N PHE A 171 3.44 -1.38 6.82
CA PHE A 171 2.66 -2.58 6.58
C PHE A 171 1.92 -3.03 7.83
N ILE A 172 0.64 -3.37 7.65
CA ILE A 172 -0.26 -3.75 8.74
C ILE A 172 -0.21 -5.26 8.99
N ASP A 173 -0.25 -6.02 7.91
CA ASP A 173 -0.33 -7.48 7.92
C ASP A 173 0.06 -7.99 6.51
N ALA A 174 0.36 -9.27 6.42
CA ALA A 174 0.59 -9.94 5.15
C ALA A 174 -0.21 -11.24 5.13
N VAL A 175 -0.84 -11.52 4.01
CA VAL A 175 -1.41 -12.85 3.77
C VAL A 175 -0.28 -13.77 3.32
N SER A 176 -0.24 -14.98 3.85
CA SER A 176 0.77 -15.99 3.46
C SER A 176 0.85 -16.15 1.94
N GLY A 177 2.06 -16.30 1.44
CA GLY A 177 2.35 -16.42 0.00
C GLY A 177 2.95 -15.13 -0.57
N CYS A 178 2.42 -14.62 -1.69
CA CYS A 178 3.03 -13.50 -2.42
C CYS A 178 3.19 -12.23 -1.57
N GLU A 179 2.28 -11.95 -0.65
CA GLU A 179 2.36 -10.74 0.19
C GLU A 179 3.53 -10.77 1.17
N GLU A 180 3.98 -11.93 1.63
CA GLU A 180 5.18 -12.03 2.48
C GLU A 180 6.44 -11.64 1.69
N TYR A 181 6.58 -12.10 0.45
CA TYR A 181 7.69 -11.72 -0.42
C TYR A 181 7.66 -10.23 -0.77
N ASN A 182 6.47 -9.69 -1.05
CA ASN A 182 6.30 -8.26 -1.28
C ASN A 182 6.74 -7.45 -0.06
N LYS A 183 6.31 -7.86 1.14
CA LYS A 183 6.73 -7.25 2.41
C LYS A 183 8.24 -7.25 2.56
N ASP A 184 8.87 -8.42 2.40
CA ASP A 184 10.31 -8.57 2.56
C ASP A 184 11.11 -7.72 1.56
N PHE A 185 10.64 -7.63 0.32
CA PHE A 185 11.25 -6.77 -0.68
C PHE A 185 11.24 -5.30 -0.26
N PHE A 186 10.09 -4.76 0.15
CA PHE A 186 9.98 -3.36 0.53
C PHE A 186 10.67 -3.03 1.85
N LEU A 187 10.70 -3.96 2.82
CA LEU A 187 11.46 -3.78 4.06
C LEU A 187 12.97 -3.73 3.79
N ARG A 188 13.49 -4.63 2.96
CA ARG A 188 14.92 -4.67 2.58
C ARG A 188 15.36 -3.45 1.76
N THR A 189 14.48 -2.92 0.93
CA THR A 189 14.78 -1.76 0.07
C THR A 189 14.51 -0.42 0.75
N GLY A 190 14.02 -0.41 2.00
CA GLY A 190 13.72 0.80 2.74
C GLY A 190 12.45 1.53 2.28
N GLY A 191 11.63 0.91 1.42
CA GLY A 191 10.37 1.50 0.93
C GLY A 191 9.22 1.39 1.92
N ALA A 192 9.36 0.54 2.95
CA ALA A 192 8.36 0.37 3.99
C ALA A 192 8.98 -0.02 5.33
N VAL A 193 8.18 0.13 6.39
CA VAL A 193 8.43 -0.43 7.71
C VAL A 193 7.21 -1.23 8.18
N THR A 194 7.34 -1.95 9.30
CA THR A 194 6.23 -2.70 9.90
C THR A 194 6.38 -2.76 11.43
N GLY A 195 5.42 -3.38 12.09
CA GLY A 195 5.48 -3.77 13.50
C GLY A 195 4.85 -5.15 13.64
N GLN A 196 5.19 -5.86 14.71
CA GLN A 196 4.69 -7.21 14.98
C GLN A 196 3.29 -7.20 15.63
N THR A 197 2.93 -6.09 16.25
CA THR A 197 1.65 -5.94 16.96
C THR A 197 0.91 -4.68 16.50
N PRO A 198 -0.43 -4.63 16.65
CA PRO A 198 -1.19 -3.40 16.40
C PRO A 198 -0.69 -2.18 17.19
N ARG A 199 -0.08 -2.39 18.37
CA ARG A 199 0.51 -1.33 19.17
C ARG A 199 1.78 -0.78 18.53
N GLU A 200 2.65 -1.66 18.06
CA GLU A 200 3.90 -1.26 17.40
C GLU A 200 3.62 -0.58 16.06
N ILE A 201 2.70 -1.13 15.25
CA ILE A 201 2.28 -0.52 13.99
C ILE A 201 1.78 0.90 14.22
N ALA A 202 0.89 1.10 15.21
CA ALA A 202 0.36 2.43 15.52
C ALA A 202 1.46 3.39 15.98
N ARG A 203 2.38 2.94 16.87
CA ARG A 203 3.51 3.74 17.34
C ARG A 203 4.45 4.13 16.21
N THR A 204 4.84 3.17 15.38
CA THR A 204 5.71 3.40 14.21
C THR A 204 5.08 4.39 13.24
N SER A 205 3.76 4.25 12.99
CA SER A 205 3.04 5.16 12.10
C SER A 205 3.02 6.59 12.61
N LEU A 206 2.73 6.80 13.90
CA LEU A 206 2.72 8.13 14.51
C LEU A 206 4.10 8.77 14.50
N LYS A 207 5.15 7.99 14.84
CA LYS A 207 6.53 8.47 14.81
C LYS A 207 6.94 8.92 13.40
N LEU A 208 6.66 8.14 12.38
CA LEU A 208 6.96 8.50 10.99
C LEU A 208 6.14 9.70 10.50
N LEU A 209 4.89 9.80 10.93
CA LEU A 209 4.03 10.92 10.55
C LEU A 209 4.53 12.25 11.16
N SER A 210 5.10 12.21 12.36
CA SER A 210 5.69 13.38 13.04
C SER A 210 7.12 13.71 12.59
N ASN A 211 7.74 12.91 11.71
CA ASN A 211 9.15 13.02 11.31
C ASN A 211 10.14 12.91 12.48
N GLU A 212 9.85 12.09 13.50
CA GLU A 212 10.73 11.78 14.64
C GLU A 212 11.54 10.48 14.45
#